data_605f18b567ed2a8c5315e928fb5fecbd
#
_entry.id   605f18b567ed2a8c5315e928fb5fecbd
#
_cell.length_a   1.000
_cell.length_b   1.000
_cell.length_c   1.000
_cell.angle_alpha   90.00
_cell.angle_beta   90.00
_cell.angle_gamma   90.00
#
_symmetry.space_group_name_H-M   'P 1'
#
loop_
_entity.id
_entity.type
_entity.pdbx_description
1 polymer ?
#
loop_
_entity_poly.entity_id
_entity_poly.type
_entity_poly.pdbx_seq_one_letter_code
_entity_poly.pdbx_strand_id
1 'polypeptide(L)'
;GLEFTPRPTFRLQYGDVLVVVGKPSDIANLAADLGGSPQRLREPHIIPIFLGISLGVVLGTLPIRIPWLPAPIRIGLAGGPLIVAIVLSRVHHLGPLIWYMPMSANLMLRHVGISLFLACVGLTSGRTFVDSILHGGWYWILCGALVTAVPILLVTLVARLVYRLNFLTLCGMLAGSMTDPPALTFAQSLAPRSEGASIGYVTVYPLTILLRVFVAQVLVMLFAR
;
A
#
# COMPACT_ATOMS: atom_id res chain seq x y z
N GLY A 1 2.07 -16.00 -8.33
CA GLY A 1 2.27 -15.26 -9.57
C GLY A 1 1.26 -15.71 -10.62
N LEU A 2 0.88 -14.82 -11.51
CA LEU A 2 0.00 -15.18 -12.62
C LEU A 2 0.86 -15.84 -13.71
N GLU A 3 0.51 -17.05 -14.11
CA GLU A 3 1.16 -17.74 -15.22
C GLU A 3 0.42 -17.38 -16.52
N PHE A 4 1.16 -16.86 -17.49
CA PHE A 4 0.62 -16.50 -18.79
C PHE A 4 1.35 -17.29 -19.90
N THR A 5 0.59 -17.72 -20.89
CA THR A 5 1.20 -18.24 -22.12
C THR A 5 1.80 -17.05 -22.90
N PRO A 6 3.11 -17.08 -23.21
CA PRO A 6 3.78 -15.97 -23.88
C PRO A 6 3.17 -15.74 -25.27
N ARG A 7 2.80 -14.48 -25.56
CA ARG A 7 2.38 -14.04 -26.90
C ARG A 7 3.53 -13.25 -27.54
N PRO A 8 3.67 -13.22 -28.88
CA PRO A 8 4.75 -12.49 -29.55
C PRO A 8 4.81 -11.01 -29.23
N THR A 9 3.70 -10.41 -28.79
CA THR A 9 3.57 -9.00 -28.42
C THR A 9 3.81 -8.75 -26.93
N PHE A 10 4.05 -9.80 -26.13
CA PHE A 10 4.27 -9.65 -24.69
C PHE A 10 5.67 -9.09 -24.43
N ARG A 11 5.74 -8.00 -23.69
CA ARG A 11 7.01 -7.40 -23.26
C ARG A 11 7.41 -7.97 -21.92
N LEU A 12 8.54 -8.68 -21.90
CA LEU A 12 9.16 -9.17 -20.69
C LEU A 12 9.58 -8.00 -19.79
N GLN A 13 9.29 -8.14 -18.51
CA GLN A 13 9.66 -7.16 -17.49
C GLN A 13 10.80 -7.70 -16.62
N TYR A 14 11.55 -6.79 -16.01
CA TYR A 14 12.61 -7.19 -15.10
C TYR A 14 12.00 -7.88 -13.87
N GLY A 15 12.44 -9.12 -13.63
CA GLY A 15 11.90 -9.96 -12.56
C GLY A 15 10.87 -11.01 -13.01
N ASP A 16 10.47 -11.04 -14.28
CA ASP A 16 9.64 -12.10 -14.83
C ASP A 16 10.40 -13.44 -14.81
N VAL A 17 9.71 -14.51 -14.45
CA VAL A 17 10.25 -15.86 -14.47
C VAL A 17 9.74 -16.57 -15.71
N LEU A 18 10.67 -16.91 -16.61
CA LEU A 18 10.35 -17.68 -17.82
C LEU A 18 10.51 -19.17 -17.54
N VAL A 19 9.46 -19.92 -17.82
CA VAL A 19 9.53 -21.39 -17.87
C VAL A 19 9.84 -21.79 -19.30
N VAL A 20 11.02 -22.36 -19.52
CA VAL A 20 11.51 -22.73 -20.83
C VAL A 20 11.75 -24.22 -20.86
N VAL A 21 11.31 -24.89 -21.94
CA VAL A 21 11.54 -26.31 -22.20
C VAL A 21 12.34 -26.46 -23.50
N GLY A 22 13.49 -27.10 -23.43
CA GLY A 22 14.37 -27.28 -24.60
C GLY A 22 15.61 -28.10 -24.28
N LYS A 23 16.55 -28.18 -25.22
CA LYS A 23 17.84 -28.83 -24.97
C LYS A 23 18.66 -28.00 -23.99
N PRO A 24 19.47 -28.60 -23.10
CA PRO A 24 20.28 -27.91 -22.13
C PRO A 24 21.17 -26.80 -22.70
N SER A 25 21.75 -27.04 -23.90
CA SER A 25 22.56 -26.04 -24.61
C SER A 25 21.77 -24.79 -25.01
N ASP A 26 20.54 -24.99 -25.50
CA ASP A 26 19.71 -23.91 -25.99
C ASP A 26 19.16 -23.05 -24.81
N ILE A 27 18.87 -23.73 -23.70
CA ILE A 27 18.48 -23.05 -22.44
C ILE A 27 19.66 -22.23 -21.90
N ALA A 28 20.88 -22.75 -21.94
CA ALA A 28 22.08 -22.04 -21.52
C ALA A 28 22.37 -20.81 -22.38
N ASN A 29 22.23 -20.93 -23.70
CA ASN A 29 22.38 -19.80 -24.63
C ASN A 29 21.33 -18.71 -24.39
N LEU A 30 20.07 -19.11 -24.25
CA LEU A 30 18.97 -18.20 -23.94
C LEU A 30 19.19 -17.47 -22.60
N ALA A 31 19.66 -18.18 -21.57
CA ALA A 31 20.00 -17.58 -20.27
C ALA A 31 21.15 -16.57 -20.38
N ALA A 32 22.13 -16.83 -21.25
CA ALA A 32 23.22 -15.90 -21.52
C ALA A 32 22.74 -14.65 -22.25
N ASP A 33 21.88 -14.80 -23.27
CA ASP A 33 21.32 -13.70 -24.07
C ASP A 33 20.39 -12.80 -23.24
N LEU A 34 19.60 -13.41 -22.37
CA LEU A 34 18.68 -12.66 -21.47
C LEU A 34 19.40 -12.05 -20.26
N GLY A 35 20.68 -12.33 -20.06
CA GLY A 35 21.46 -11.84 -18.92
C GLY A 35 21.02 -12.42 -17.59
N GLY A 36 20.45 -13.62 -17.60
CA GLY A 36 19.88 -14.31 -16.44
C GLY A 36 20.90 -14.67 -15.37
N SER A 37 21.09 -13.79 -14.40
CA SER A 37 21.79 -14.10 -13.16
C SER A 37 20.76 -14.18 -12.03
N PRO A 38 20.42 -15.38 -11.56
CA PRO A 38 19.52 -15.57 -10.42
C PRO A 38 20.01 -14.85 -9.15
N GLN A 39 21.33 -14.62 -9.06
CA GLN A 39 21.95 -13.92 -7.94
C GLN A 39 21.63 -12.42 -7.95
N ARG A 40 21.66 -11.76 -9.09
CA ARG A 40 21.32 -10.33 -9.20
C ARG A 40 19.86 -10.04 -8.90
N LEU A 41 18.95 -10.97 -9.16
CA LEU A 41 17.54 -10.86 -8.82
C LEU A 41 17.26 -11.06 -7.32
N ARG A 42 18.19 -11.64 -6.57
CA ARG A 42 18.05 -11.85 -5.12
C ARG A 42 18.58 -10.70 -4.28
N GLU A 43 19.42 -9.84 -4.85
CA GLU A 43 19.98 -8.70 -4.15
C GLU A 43 19.01 -7.51 -4.19
N PRO A 44 18.55 -7.02 -3.02
CA PRO A 44 17.69 -5.86 -3.00
C PRO A 44 18.49 -4.59 -3.34
N HIS A 45 18.05 -3.85 -4.34
CA HIS A 45 18.62 -2.55 -4.66
C HIS A 45 18.08 -1.50 -3.69
N ILE A 46 18.81 -1.22 -2.63
CA ILE A 46 18.39 -0.32 -1.55
C ILE A 46 18.31 1.14 -2.03
N ILE A 47 19.23 1.59 -2.89
CA ILE A 47 19.32 2.97 -3.35
C ILE A 47 18.01 3.45 -4.05
N PRO A 48 17.44 2.73 -5.04
CA PRO A 48 16.19 3.12 -5.65
C PRO A 48 15.03 3.27 -4.67
N ILE A 49 14.98 2.41 -3.64
CA ILE A 49 13.91 2.43 -2.64
C ILE A 49 13.97 3.73 -1.83
N PHE A 50 15.14 4.05 -1.27
CA PHE A 50 15.30 5.27 -0.48
C PHE A 50 15.16 6.53 -1.32
N LEU A 51 15.59 6.52 -2.59
CA LEU A 51 15.31 7.59 -3.53
C LEU A 51 13.82 7.77 -3.76
N GLY A 52 13.08 6.68 -3.99
CA GLY A 52 11.63 6.71 -4.15
C GLY A 52 10.92 7.27 -2.91
N ILE A 53 11.32 6.84 -1.71
CA ILE A 53 10.79 7.35 -0.44
C ILE A 53 11.09 8.85 -0.30
N SER A 54 12.33 9.27 -0.55
CA SER A 54 12.74 10.67 -0.44
C SER A 54 11.98 11.58 -1.40
N LEU A 55 11.86 11.18 -2.65
CA LEU A 55 11.04 11.89 -3.65
C LEU A 55 9.58 11.96 -3.23
N GLY A 56 9.06 10.87 -2.64
CA GLY A 56 7.71 10.83 -2.11
C GLY A 56 7.48 11.79 -0.95
N VAL A 57 8.42 11.86 -0.02
CA VAL A 57 8.38 12.82 1.10
C VAL A 57 8.42 14.25 0.59
N VAL A 58 9.32 14.56 -0.35
CA VAL A 58 9.38 15.88 -0.98
C VAL A 58 8.04 16.21 -1.64
N LEU A 59 7.49 15.32 -2.48
CA LEU A 59 6.20 15.52 -3.13
C LEU A 59 5.07 15.72 -2.11
N GLY A 60 5.07 14.93 -1.04
CA GLY A 60 4.05 15.00 0.02
C GLY A 60 4.06 16.28 0.82
N THR A 61 5.23 16.91 0.97
CA THR A 61 5.40 18.17 1.73
C THR A 61 5.20 19.42 0.89
N LEU A 62 5.24 19.32 -0.45
CA LEU A 62 5.03 20.45 -1.34
C LEU A 62 3.64 21.07 -1.16
N PRO A 63 3.55 22.38 -0.87
CA PRO A 63 2.28 23.07 -0.79
C PRO A 63 1.71 23.32 -2.19
N ILE A 64 0.59 22.69 -2.51
CA ILE A 64 -0.13 22.90 -3.77
C ILE A 64 -1.09 24.08 -3.55
N ARG A 65 -0.82 25.20 -4.19
CA ARG A 65 -1.69 26.37 -4.15
C ARG A 65 -2.74 26.27 -5.25
N ILE A 66 -3.99 26.17 -4.85
CA ILE A 66 -5.13 26.20 -5.74
C ILE A 66 -5.80 27.57 -5.62
N PRO A 67 -6.05 28.32 -6.74
CA PRO A 67 -6.46 29.73 -6.70
C PRO A 67 -7.72 30.03 -5.89
N TRP A 68 -8.63 29.07 -5.79
CA TRP A 68 -9.90 29.24 -5.05
C TRP A 68 -9.89 28.71 -3.60
N LEU A 69 -8.76 28.16 -3.12
CA LEU A 69 -8.63 27.67 -1.76
C LEU A 69 -7.91 28.67 -0.87
N PRO A 70 -8.44 28.91 0.34
CA PRO A 70 -7.84 29.88 1.29
C PRO A 70 -6.49 29.43 1.85
N ALA A 71 -6.18 28.13 1.79
CA ALA A 71 -4.93 27.56 2.27
C ALA A 71 -4.34 26.54 1.28
N PRO A 72 -3.00 26.39 1.21
CA PRO A 72 -2.38 25.40 0.34
C PRO A 72 -2.67 23.99 0.82
N ILE A 73 -3.03 23.11 -0.12
CA ILE A 73 -3.22 21.68 0.13
C ILE A 73 -1.86 20.97 0.08
N ARG A 74 -1.65 20.01 0.97
CA ARG A 74 -0.49 19.09 0.94
C ARG A 74 -0.96 17.67 0.76
N ILE A 75 -0.29 16.90 -0.08
CA ILE A 75 -0.60 15.48 -0.29
C ILE A 75 -0.32 14.66 0.99
N GLY A 76 0.58 15.16 1.82
CA GLY A 76 0.95 14.54 3.09
C GLY A 76 2.04 13.47 2.96
N LEU A 77 2.65 13.14 4.11
CA LEU A 77 3.77 12.19 4.20
C LEU A 77 3.40 10.76 3.82
N ALA A 78 2.12 10.39 3.86
CA ALA A 78 1.65 9.07 3.45
C ALA A 78 1.30 9.03 1.95
N GLY A 79 0.63 10.09 1.45
CA GLY A 79 0.18 10.15 0.06
C GLY A 79 1.30 10.38 -0.95
N GLY A 80 2.29 11.21 -0.61
CA GLY A 80 3.42 11.50 -1.48
C GLY A 80 4.21 10.26 -1.89
N PRO A 81 4.75 9.47 -0.94
CA PRO A 81 5.45 8.23 -1.25
C PRO A 81 4.60 7.21 -2.00
N LEU A 82 3.29 7.13 -1.71
CA LEU A 82 2.38 6.24 -2.42
C LEU A 82 2.26 6.61 -3.91
N ILE A 83 2.06 7.90 -4.22
CA ILE A 83 1.97 8.37 -5.61
C ILE A 83 3.29 8.11 -6.34
N VAL A 84 4.42 8.47 -5.73
CA VAL A 84 5.74 8.24 -6.33
C VAL A 84 5.97 6.74 -6.57
N ALA A 85 5.63 5.87 -5.62
CA ALA A 85 5.76 4.44 -5.78
C ALA A 85 4.92 3.90 -6.94
N ILE A 86 3.67 4.36 -7.09
CA ILE A 86 2.80 3.98 -8.22
C ILE A 86 3.40 4.42 -9.56
N VAL A 87 3.92 5.65 -9.64
CA VAL A 87 4.56 6.16 -10.86
C VAL A 87 5.83 5.38 -11.19
N LEU A 88 6.72 5.19 -10.21
CA LEU A 88 7.97 4.47 -10.42
C LEU A 88 7.75 2.99 -10.76
N SER A 89 6.72 2.36 -10.20
CA SER A 89 6.34 0.99 -10.56
C SER A 89 5.88 0.86 -12.01
N ARG A 90 5.38 1.92 -12.62
CA ARG A 90 5.01 1.95 -14.05
C ARG A 90 6.22 2.18 -14.95
N VAL A 91 7.21 2.93 -14.47
CA VAL A 91 8.41 3.26 -15.26
C VAL A 91 9.43 2.12 -15.26
N HIS A 92 9.44 1.26 -14.23
CA HIS A 92 10.29 0.10 -14.02
C HIS A 92 11.80 0.38 -13.96
N HIS A 93 12.35 1.22 -14.85
CA HIS A 93 13.76 1.61 -14.85
C HIS A 93 13.93 3.04 -15.35
N LEU A 94 14.89 3.74 -14.79
CA LEU A 94 15.34 5.08 -15.21
C LEU A 94 16.87 5.02 -15.33
N GLY A 95 17.36 4.79 -16.56
CA GLY A 95 18.79 4.58 -16.80
C GLY A 95 19.32 3.37 -16.01
N PRO A 96 20.36 3.56 -15.15
CA PRO A 96 20.92 2.48 -14.35
C PRO A 96 20.09 2.10 -13.12
N LEU A 97 19.07 2.90 -12.78
CA LEU A 97 18.21 2.66 -11.61
C LEU A 97 17.05 1.73 -11.97
N ILE A 98 17.00 0.58 -11.32
CA ILE A 98 15.97 -0.44 -11.50
C ILE A 98 15.09 -0.44 -10.25
N TRP A 99 13.78 -0.19 -10.45
CA TRP A 99 12.76 -0.17 -9.38
C TRP A 99 12.21 -1.58 -9.14
N TYR A 100 13.10 -2.52 -8.91
CA TYR A 100 12.74 -3.91 -8.62
C TYR A 100 13.19 -4.29 -7.22
N MET A 101 12.32 -4.97 -6.50
CA MET A 101 12.63 -5.54 -5.19
C MET A 101 12.20 -7.01 -5.14
N PRO A 102 13.08 -7.91 -4.71
CA PRO A 102 12.71 -9.30 -4.46
C PRO A 102 11.55 -9.40 -3.48
N MET A 103 10.63 -10.35 -3.68
CA MET A 103 9.45 -10.51 -2.84
C MET A 103 9.79 -10.70 -1.36
N SER A 104 10.85 -11.44 -1.05
CA SER A 104 11.32 -11.65 0.32
C SER A 104 11.75 -10.37 1.01
N ALA A 105 12.53 -9.53 0.31
CA ALA A 105 12.97 -8.23 0.81
C ALA A 105 11.80 -7.26 0.98
N ASN A 106 10.84 -7.26 0.04
CA ASN A 106 9.62 -6.46 0.13
C ASN A 106 8.78 -6.85 1.36
N LEU A 107 8.56 -8.13 1.59
CA LEU A 107 7.82 -8.61 2.77
C LEU A 107 8.55 -8.26 4.08
N MET A 108 9.86 -8.42 4.13
CA MET A 108 10.64 -8.05 5.32
C MET A 108 10.53 -6.55 5.61
N LEU A 109 10.73 -5.70 4.59
CA LEU A 109 10.67 -4.25 4.75
C LEU A 109 9.27 -3.78 5.16
N ARG A 110 8.24 -4.42 4.62
CA ARG A 110 6.85 -4.19 5.00
C ARG A 110 6.61 -4.51 6.48
N HIS A 111 7.07 -5.67 6.97
CA HIS A 111 6.90 -6.06 8.37
C HIS A 111 7.64 -5.12 9.31
N VAL A 112 8.89 -4.76 9.00
CA VAL A 112 9.67 -3.78 9.77
C VAL A 112 8.96 -2.42 9.78
N GLY A 113 8.50 -1.94 8.61
CA GLY A 113 7.77 -0.68 8.50
C GLY A 113 6.49 -0.66 9.33
N ILE A 114 5.68 -1.71 9.27
CA ILE A 114 4.46 -1.84 10.08
C ILE A 114 4.78 -1.85 11.57
N SER A 115 5.79 -2.61 11.99
CA SER A 115 6.19 -2.70 13.41
C SER A 115 6.66 -1.36 13.95
N LEU A 116 7.51 -0.65 13.20
CA LEU A 116 7.97 0.69 13.58
C LEU A 116 6.84 1.71 13.63
N PHE A 117 5.94 1.67 12.64
CA PHE A 117 4.77 2.53 12.60
C PHE A 117 3.89 2.31 13.84
N LEU A 118 3.54 1.06 14.14
CA LEU A 118 2.73 0.73 15.31
C LEU A 118 3.41 1.10 16.63
N ALA A 119 4.72 0.90 16.73
CA ALA A 119 5.49 1.32 17.90
C ALA A 119 5.45 2.84 18.09
N CYS A 120 5.69 3.62 17.04
CA CYS A 120 5.63 5.08 17.10
C CYS A 120 4.24 5.59 17.47
N VAL A 121 3.19 5.05 16.84
CA VAL A 121 1.80 5.41 17.15
C VAL A 121 1.44 5.04 18.58
N GLY A 122 1.80 3.82 19.02
CA GLY A 122 1.54 3.37 20.38
C GLY A 122 2.23 4.23 21.46
N LEU A 123 3.51 4.57 21.23
CA LEU A 123 4.26 5.44 22.15
C LEU A 123 3.70 6.86 22.19
N THR A 124 3.31 7.41 21.04
CA THR A 124 2.78 8.77 20.98
C THR A 124 1.39 8.87 21.60
N SER A 125 0.51 7.93 21.28
CA SER A 125 -0.87 7.90 21.80
C SER A 125 -0.92 7.48 23.26
N GLY A 126 -0.05 6.58 23.69
CA GLY A 126 -0.04 6.03 25.05
C GLY A 126 0.23 7.08 26.13
N ARG A 127 1.02 8.10 25.82
CA ARG A 127 1.34 9.19 26.79
C ARG A 127 0.11 9.98 27.24
N THR A 128 -0.82 10.24 26.32
CA THR A 128 -1.99 11.08 26.57
C THR A 128 -3.25 10.27 26.83
N PHE A 129 -3.22 8.97 26.58
CA PHE A 129 -4.39 8.10 26.68
C PHE A 129 -4.94 8.00 28.10
N VAL A 130 -4.09 7.71 29.07
CA VAL A 130 -4.49 7.56 30.49
C VAL A 130 -5.03 8.88 31.04
N ASP A 131 -4.30 9.98 30.79
CA ASP A 131 -4.71 11.30 31.23
C ASP A 131 -6.05 11.72 30.62
N SER A 132 -6.25 11.44 29.33
CA SER A 132 -7.51 11.73 28.64
C SER A 132 -8.69 10.98 29.25
N ILE A 133 -8.52 9.71 29.60
CA ILE A 133 -9.58 8.92 30.23
C ILE A 133 -9.91 9.42 31.62
N LEU A 134 -8.89 9.70 32.44
CA LEU A 134 -9.07 10.18 33.82
C LEU A 134 -9.77 11.55 33.88
N HIS A 135 -9.58 12.40 32.88
CA HIS A 135 -10.22 13.72 32.78
C HIS A 135 -11.56 13.71 32.02
N GLY A 136 -12.28 12.59 32.00
CA GLY A 136 -13.61 12.48 31.41
C GLY A 136 -13.64 12.11 29.94
N GLY A 137 -12.51 11.67 29.36
CA GLY A 137 -12.37 11.30 27.95
C GLY A 137 -13.05 9.98 27.54
N TRP A 138 -13.75 9.29 28.44
CA TRP A 138 -14.50 8.07 28.12
C TRP A 138 -15.56 8.30 27.00
N TYR A 139 -16.10 9.52 26.93
CA TYR A 139 -17.00 9.93 25.86
C TYR A 139 -16.37 9.80 24.47
N TRP A 140 -15.08 10.11 24.36
CA TRP A 140 -14.33 10.01 23.10
C TRP A 140 -14.18 8.57 22.63
N ILE A 141 -14.11 7.61 23.59
CA ILE A 141 -14.07 6.17 23.28
C ILE A 141 -15.38 5.75 22.62
N LEU A 142 -16.53 6.19 23.18
CA LEU A 142 -17.83 5.88 22.61
C LEU A 142 -18.01 6.52 21.22
N CYS A 143 -17.66 7.79 21.09
CA CYS A 143 -17.69 8.49 19.80
C CYS A 143 -16.79 7.80 18.76
N GLY A 144 -15.55 7.43 19.15
CA GLY A 144 -14.63 6.70 18.29
C GLY A 144 -15.17 5.34 17.85
N ALA A 145 -15.77 4.60 18.79
CA ALA A 145 -16.39 3.31 18.48
C ALA A 145 -17.55 3.47 17.48
N LEU A 146 -18.41 4.46 17.65
CA LEU A 146 -19.52 4.72 16.74
C LEU A 146 -19.02 5.16 15.35
N VAL A 147 -18.09 6.11 15.29
CA VAL A 147 -17.52 6.61 14.03
C VAL A 147 -16.82 5.49 13.25
N THR A 148 -16.27 4.49 13.94
CA THR A 148 -15.61 3.36 13.31
C THR A 148 -16.60 2.24 12.96
N ALA A 149 -17.43 1.83 13.91
CA ALA A 149 -18.30 0.67 13.74
C ALA A 149 -19.44 0.91 12.74
N VAL A 150 -20.07 2.09 12.78
CA VAL A 150 -21.24 2.38 11.93
C VAL A 150 -20.90 2.31 10.43
N PRO A 151 -19.87 3.00 9.91
CA PRO A 151 -19.52 2.89 8.50
C PRO A 151 -19.08 1.48 8.10
N ILE A 152 -18.32 0.78 8.95
CA ILE A 152 -17.87 -0.60 8.66
C ILE A 152 -19.09 -1.52 8.51
N LEU A 153 -20.02 -1.47 9.46
CA LEU A 153 -21.21 -2.32 9.44
C LEU A 153 -22.10 -2.00 8.23
N LEU A 154 -22.35 -0.72 7.96
CA LEU A 154 -23.16 -0.29 6.82
C LEU A 154 -22.55 -0.73 5.49
N VAL A 155 -21.26 -0.45 5.27
CA VAL A 155 -20.57 -0.82 4.02
C VAL A 155 -20.52 -2.34 3.88
N THR A 156 -20.23 -3.07 4.96
CA THR A 156 -20.21 -4.54 4.96
C THR A 156 -21.57 -5.11 4.58
N LEU A 157 -22.65 -4.59 5.20
CA LEU A 157 -24.01 -5.05 4.94
C LEU A 157 -24.41 -4.81 3.48
N VAL A 158 -24.19 -3.60 2.97
CA VAL A 158 -24.48 -3.25 1.57
C VAL A 158 -23.64 -4.10 0.62
N ALA A 159 -22.34 -4.19 0.84
CA ALA A 159 -21.43 -4.97 -0.01
C ALA A 159 -21.78 -6.46 -0.02
N ARG A 160 -22.25 -7.01 1.10
CA ARG A 160 -22.62 -8.41 1.20
C ARG A 160 -24.01 -8.70 0.65
N LEU A 161 -25.00 -7.86 0.97
CA LEU A 161 -26.41 -8.12 0.61
C LEU A 161 -26.75 -7.64 -0.80
N VAL A 162 -26.25 -6.46 -1.20
CA VAL A 162 -26.56 -5.86 -2.51
C VAL A 162 -25.61 -6.35 -3.58
N TYR A 163 -24.29 -6.20 -3.32
CA TYR A 163 -23.27 -6.57 -4.31
C TYR A 163 -22.82 -8.03 -4.24
N ARG A 164 -23.23 -8.77 -3.21
CA ARG A 164 -22.91 -10.19 -3.00
C ARG A 164 -21.42 -10.50 -3.10
N LEU A 165 -20.57 -9.59 -2.63
CA LEU A 165 -19.11 -9.75 -2.68
C LEU A 165 -18.66 -10.96 -1.86
N ASN A 166 -17.58 -11.58 -2.31
CA ASN A 166 -16.92 -12.66 -1.58
C ASN A 166 -16.41 -12.14 -0.23
N PHE A 167 -16.56 -12.95 0.81
CA PHE A 167 -16.17 -12.59 2.19
C PHE A 167 -14.70 -12.15 2.30
N LEU A 168 -13.76 -12.88 1.68
CA LEU A 168 -12.34 -12.55 1.74
C LEU A 168 -12.02 -11.24 1.01
N THR A 169 -12.62 -11.02 -0.16
CA THR A 169 -12.49 -9.75 -0.89
C THR A 169 -13.03 -8.59 -0.06
N LEU A 170 -14.17 -8.81 0.60
CA LEU A 170 -14.78 -7.81 1.49
C LEU A 170 -13.87 -7.49 2.68
N CYS A 171 -13.29 -8.50 3.34
CA CYS A 171 -12.31 -8.29 4.42
C CYS A 171 -11.11 -7.47 3.95
N GLY A 172 -10.60 -7.76 2.74
CA GLY A 172 -9.51 -6.98 2.14
C GLY A 172 -9.91 -5.54 1.85
N MET A 173 -11.10 -5.32 1.27
CA MET A 173 -11.62 -3.97 1.02
C MET A 173 -11.81 -3.17 2.30
N LEU A 174 -12.32 -3.79 3.37
CA LEU A 174 -12.46 -3.15 4.68
C LEU A 174 -11.09 -2.78 5.27
N ALA A 175 -10.15 -3.72 5.27
CA ALA A 175 -8.78 -3.45 5.72
C ALA A 175 -8.13 -2.31 4.91
N GLY A 176 -8.35 -2.29 3.58
CA GLY A 176 -7.89 -1.23 2.69
C GLY A 176 -8.56 0.12 2.98
N SER A 177 -9.86 0.13 3.21
CA SER A 177 -10.62 1.35 3.55
C SER A 177 -10.24 1.92 4.91
N MET A 178 -9.86 1.06 5.85
CA MET A 178 -9.34 1.46 7.16
C MET A 178 -7.85 1.85 7.13
N THR A 179 -7.16 1.59 6.02
CA THR A 179 -5.70 1.73 5.88
C THR A 179 -4.95 0.90 6.93
N ASP A 180 -5.44 -0.31 7.20
CA ASP A 180 -4.99 -1.19 8.26
C ASP A 180 -4.28 -2.44 7.69
N PRO A 181 -2.93 -2.43 7.58
CA PRO A 181 -2.16 -3.59 7.13
C PRO A 181 -2.24 -4.81 8.06
N PRO A 182 -2.30 -4.67 9.40
CA PRO A 182 -2.55 -5.79 10.30
C PRO A 182 -3.85 -6.52 10.02
N ALA A 183 -4.95 -5.80 9.77
CA ALA A 183 -6.23 -6.40 9.42
C ALA A 183 -6.15 -7.18 8.09
N LEU A 184 -5.39 -6.68 7.11
CA LEU A 184 -5.11 -7.45 5.88
C LEU A 184 -4.38 -8.75 6.19
N THR A 185 -3.35 -8.70 7.04
CA THR A 185 -2.58 -9.90 7.42
C THR A 185 -3.47 -10.93 8.08
N PHE A 186 -4.37 -10.50 8.96
CA PHE A 186 -5.39 -11.36 9.55
C PHE A 186 -6.32 -11.96 8.49
N ALA A 187 -6.86 -11.15 7.58
CA ALA A 187 -7.74 -11.63 6.51
C ALA A 187 -7.05 -12.67 5.60
N GLN A 188 -5.75 -12.49 5.32
CA GLN A 188 -4.95 -13.46 4.57
C GLN A 188 -4.74 -14.77 5.34
N SER A 189 -4.62 -14.71 6.67
CA SER A 189 -4.45 -15.91 7.50
C SER A 189 -5.69 -16.81 7.54
N LEU A 190 -6.89 -16.25 7.29
CA LEU A 190 -8.13 -17.02 7.22
C LEU A 190 -8.19 -17.96 6.01
N ALA A 191 -7.52 -17.59 4.92
CA ALA A 191 -7.45 -18.42 3.71
C ALA A 191 -6.13 -18.19 2.97
N PRO A 192 -5.02 -18.84 3.39
CA PRO A 192 -3.68 -18.59 2.87
C PRO A 192 -3.51 -18.83 1.35
N ARG A 193 -4.40 -19.62 0.75
CA ARG A 193 -4.38 -19.93 -0.69
C ARG A 193 -5.23 -18.97 -1.52
N SER A 194 -5.95 -18.04 -0.90
CA SER A 194 -6.84 -17.11 -1.60
C SER A 194 -6.21 -15.71 -1.71
N GLU A 195 -6.17 -15.17 -2.90
CA GLU A 195 -5.71 -13.80 -3.15
C GLU A 195 -6.80 -12.74 -2.95
N GLY A 196 -8.05 -13.16 -2.65
CA GLY A 196 -9.20 -12.27 -2.56
C GLY A 196 -9.01 -11.10 -1.60
N ALA A 197 -8.43 -11.34 -0.42
CA ALA A 197 -8.16 -10.28 0.55
C ALA A 197 -7.12 -9.28 0.04
N SER A 198 -6.05 -9.77 -0.59
CA SER A 198 -4.99 -8.91 -1.16
C SER A 198 -5.52 -8.03 -2.28
N ILE A 199 -6.30 -8.61 -3.20
CA ILE A 199 -6.90 -7.89 -4.33
C ILE A 199 -7.86 -6.81 -3.81
N GLY A 200 -8.76 -7.17 -2.87
CA GLY A 200 -9.68 -6.21 -2.26
C GLY A 200 -8.94 -5.03 -1.61
N TYR A 201 -7.89 -5.32 -0.86
CA TYR A 201 -7.07 -4.30 -0.21
C TYR A 201 -6.41 -3.34 -1.20
N VAL A 202 -5.67 -3.88 -2.17
CA VAL A 202 -4.92 -3.07 -3.14
C VAL A 202 -5.83 -2.20 -4.00
N THR A 203 -7.05 -2.66 -4.27
CA THR A 203 -8.04 -1.89 -5.05
C THR A 203 -8.49 -0.64 -4.31
N VAL A 204 -8.68 -0.71 -2.99
CA VAL A 204 -9.29 0.38 -2.22
C VAL A 204 -8.26 1.28 -1.53
N TYR A 205 -7.17 0.70 -1.06
CA TYR A 205 -6.17 1.37 -0.22
C TYR A 205 -5.60 2.68 -0.80
N PRO A 206 -5.14 2.75 -2.07
CA PRO A 206 -4.57 3.99 -2.62
C PRO A 206 -5.58 5.13 -2.65
N LEU A 207 -6.81 4.83 -3.08
CA LEU A 207 -7.88 5.82 -3.14
C LEU A 207 -8.26 6.33 -1.75
N THR A 208 -8.32 5.43 -0.78
CA THR A 208 -8.68 5.78 0.60
C THR A 208 -7.65 6.69 1.25
N ILE A 209 -6.35 6.43 1.07
CA ILE A 209 -5.30 7.33 1.60
C ILE A 209 -5.45 8.73 1.03
N LEU A 210 -5.61 8.86 -0.28
CA LEU A 210 -5.77 10.17 -0.92
C LEU A 210 -7.03 10.88 -0.41
N LEU A 211 -8.18 10.19 -0.38
CA LEU A 211 -9.42 10.75 0.12
C LEU A 211 -9.31 11.21 1.57
N ARG A 212 -8.69 10.43 2.46
CA ARG A 212 -8.51 10.83 3.88
C ARG A 212 -7.70 12.10 4.01
N VAL A 213 -6.62 12.24 3.25
CA VAL A 213 -5.79 13.45 3.26
C VAL A 213 -6.60 14.67 2.80
N PHE A 214 -7.33 14.55 1.69
CA PHE A 214 -8.14 15.65 1.16
C PHE A 214 -9.33 16.00 2.05
N VAL A 215 -10.09 15.01 2.50
CA VAL A 215 -11.26 15.24 3.36
C VAL A 215 -10.86 15.90 4.67
N ALA A 216 -9.78 15.43 5.30
CA ALA A 216 -9.29 16.05 6.53
C ALA A 216 -8.93 17.54 6.32
N GLN A 217 -8.26 17.89 5.22
CA GLN A 217 -7.91 19.28 4.91
C GLN A 217 -9.15 20.12 4.63
N VAL A 218 -10.11 19.60 3.88
CA VAL A 218 -11.38 20.29 3.60
C VAL A 218 -12.17 20.55 4.90
N LEU A 219 -12.25 19.55 5.78
CA LEU A 219 -12.93 19.71 7.08
C LEU A 219 -12.26 20.80 7.94
N VAL A 220 -10.92 20.77 8.01
CA VAL A 220 -10.20 21.83 8.74
C VAL A 220 -10.49 23.21 8.13
N MET A 221 -10.49 23.34 6.81
CA MET A 221 -10.81 24.62 6.15
C MET A 221 -12.24 25.11 6.38
N LEU A 222 -13.20 24.19 6.47
CA LEU A 222 -14.62 24.54 6.68
C LEU A 222 -14.95 24.85 8.14
N PHE A 223 -14.34 24.15 9.09
CA PHE A 223 -14.73 24.18 10.50
C PHE A 223 -13.69 24.83 11.43
N ALA A 224 -12.43 24.93 11.05
CA ALA A 224 -11.40 25.65 11.82
C ALA A 224 -11.41 27.13 11.44
N ARG A 225 -12.45 27.82 11.90
CA ARG A 225 -12.52 29.31 11.93
C ARG A 225 -12.13 29.82 13.29
#